data_d35fef4b61f018bf11c64ce4356c0c91
#
_entry.id   d35fef4b61f018bf11c64ce4356c0c91
#
_cell.length_a   1.000
_cell.length_b   1.000
_cell.length_c   1.000
_cell.angle_alpha   90.00
_cell.angle_beta   90.00
_cell.angle_gamma   90.00
#
_symmetry.space_group_name_H-M   'P 1'
#
loop_
_entity.id
_entity.type
_entity.pdbx_description
1 polymer ?
#
loop_
_entity_poly.entity_id
_entity_poly.type
_entity_poly.pdbx_seq_one_letter_code
_entity_poly.pdbx_strand_id
1 'polypeptide(L)'
;INHLDVVEGHGTRYNFNRQKIYQGRISCPVDSVAIFETNQNPEEMEKDRIRALSLMAVLDAGVGLFCLINPKACFGSCPTFYIDDDRSVHSSDAEGFSNAILPSLEYADVDALNIQCRRGDTFSLIMKNEALETHCIKDLRLLACPVSDDRRVFQSPHDEFYLCDGYIPVSRAMGSEGEVTSQLRFPDKQERISLADKDDMSSKEEVVLEFRDVEDSRDLGLLTGFRQTLMTTYLIYSAMGYMGDHVADVFATIERNQGGGNGLFSGLKRALGGIDVYLWNEQENMWELQGGLYETGPIAINHQILPLDSESGISDVRLKIVLNQGLWRIDYFALTNMVKKSEPIILEPDSVLIQGEADSLKLEQIHAENRYLISLPGNRYQFFFSVPGANSNYELFLHSEGYYLEWMREGWIKNKNLFKLRQMLKNPEKYLKKEAEAYKNYEKTMEEVFWNTRIDAQNSPSHEK
;
A
#
# COMPACT_ATOMS: atom_id res chain seq x y z
N ILE A 1 14.78 20.06 -25.41
CA ILE A 1 14.34 20.39 -24.04
C ILE A 1 12.84 20.17 -24.08
N ASN A 2 12.37 19.09 -23.48
CA ASN A 2 10.95 18.75 -23.44
C ASN A 2 10.21 19.75 -22.56
N HIS A 3 9.27 20.51 -23.15
CA HIS A 3 8.41 21.48 -22.49
C HIS A 3 7.27 20.84 -21.65
N LEU A 4 7.34 19.56 -21.33
CA LEU A 4 6.28 18.82 -20.65
C LEU A 4 6.30 18.91 -19.12
N ASP A 5 7.36 19.51 -18.56
CA ASP A 5 7.56 19.51 -17.11
C ASP A 5 7.11 20.81 -16.41
N VAL A 6 6.35 21.66 -17.11
CA VAL A 6 5.96 22.97 -16.57
C VAL A 6 4.52 23.30 -16.94
N VAL A 7 3.71 23.65 -15.93
CA VAL A 7 2.38 24.27 -16.13
C VAL A 7 2.56 25.76 -16.23
N GLU A 8 2.16 26.36 -17.37
CA GLU A 8 2.20 27.82 -17.58
C GLU A 8 0.79 28.39 -17.75
N GLY A 9 0.56 29.56 -17.17
CA GLY A 9 -0.72 30.25 -17.29
C GLY A 9 -0.71 31.63 -16.67
N HIS A 10 -1.83 32.34 -16.83
CA HIS A 10 -2.07 33.60 -16.11
C HIS A 10 -2.85 33.28 -14.82
N GLY A 11 -2.32 33.71 -13.67
CA GLY A 11 -2.94 33.37 -12.39
C GLY A 11 -2.52 34.32 -11.27
N THR A 12 -3.00 34.01 -10.09
CA THR A 12 -2.61 34.71 -8.86
C THR A 12 -1.92 33.70 -7.94
N ARG A 13 -0.72 34.07 -7.48
CA ARG A 13 0.01 33.30 -6.48
C ARG A 13 -0.28 33.85 -5.09
N TYR A 14 -0.57 32.96 -4.16
CA TYR A 14 -0.80 33.27 -2.76
C TYR A 14 0.29 32.60 -1.90
N ASN A 15 0.57 33.19 -0.74
CA ASN A 15 1.37 32.51 0.29
C ASN A 15 0.49 31.53 1.08
N PHE A 16 1.11 30.80 2.02
CA PHE A 16 0.40 29.84 2.88
C PHE A 16 -0.69 30.46 3.76
N ASN A 17 -0.66 31.79 3.96
CA ASN A 17 -1.69 32.55 4.69
C ASN A 17 -2.79 33.08 3.77
N ARG A 18 -2.87 32.62 2.50
CA ARG A 18 -3.80 33.09 1.46
C ARG A 18 -3.68 34.58 1.12
N GLN A 19 -2.53 35.18 1.44
CA GLN A 19 -2.24 36.57 1.01
C GLN A 19 -1.69 36.52 -0.40
N LYS A 20 -2.24 37.39 -1.26
CA LYS A 20 -1.79 37.54 -2.66
C LYS A 20 -0.34 38.02 -2.70
N ILE A 21 0.55 37.25 -3.35
CA ILE A 21 1.96 37.60 -3.49
C ILE A 21 2.27 38.10 -4.92
N TYR A 22 1.60 37.54 -5.92
CA TYR A 22 1.87 37.84 -7.33
C TYR A 22 0.62 37.60 -8.16
N GLN A 23 0.47 38.38 -9.26
CA GLN A 23 -0.54 38.15 -10.28
C GLN A 23 0.06 38.42 -11.64
N GLY A 24 -0.08 37.48 -12.56
CA GLY A 24 0.47 37.56 -13.90
C GLY A 24 0.70 36.19 -14.51
N ARG A 25 1.64 36.11 -15.46
CA ARG A 25 2.05 34.83 -16.04
C ARG A 25 2.86 34.06 -15.01
N ILE A 26 2.39 32.86 -14.67
CA ILE A 26 3.01 31.95 -13.72
C ILE A 26 3.47 30.74 -14.51
N SER A 27 4.67 30.26 -14.18
CA SER A 27 5.25 29.00 -14.63
C SER A 27 5.53 28.17 -13.37
N CYS A 28 5.00 26.96 -13.32
CA CYS A 28 5.15 26.06 -12.18
C CYS A 28 5.63 24.70 -12.68
N PRO A 29 6.75 24.16 -12.18
CA PRO A 29 7.16 22.81 -12.49
C PRO A 29 6.06 21.81 -12.09
N VAL A 30 5.83 20.76 -12.89
CA VAL A 30 4.78 19.76 -12.63
C VAL A 30 5.05 19.03 -11.31
N ASP A 31 6.31 18.79 -10.98
CA ASP A 31 6.76 18.22 -9.71
C ASP A 31 6.45 19.07 -8.47
N SER A 32 6.14 20.35 -8.69
CA SER A 32 5.74 21.29 -7.63
C SER A 32 4.21 21.47 -7.54
N VAL A 33 3.43 20.69 -8.31
CA VAL A 33 1.96 20.77 -8.35
C VAL A 33 1.37 19.61 -7.53
N ALA A 34 0.93 19.90 -6.32
CA ALA A 34 0.26 18.93 -5.46
C ALA A 34 -1.16 18.59 -5.93
N ILE A 35 -1.88 19.55 -6.49
CA ILE A 35 -3.24 19.37 -7.02
C ILE A 35 -3.41 20.29 -8.23
N PHE A 36 -3.95 19.74 -9.31
CA PHE A 36 -4.35 20.52 -10.47
C PHE A 36 -5.88 20.43 -10.63
N GLU A 37 -6.56 21.56 -10.48
CA GLU A 37 -8.00 21.69 -10.68
C GLU A 37 -8.27 22.67 -11.82
N THR A 38 -9.25 22.36 -12.65
CA THR A 38 -9.74 23.28 -13.69
C THR A 38 -11.25 23.50 -13.51
N ASN A 39 -11.65 24.74 -13.55
CA ASN A 39 -13.06 25.15 -13.55
C ASN A 39 -13.59 25.45 -14.97
N GLN A 40 -12.83 25.12 -16.00
CA GLN A 40 -13.29 25.29 -17.37
C GLN A 40 -14.35 24.23 -17.71
N ASN A 41 -15.45 24.69 -18.30
CA ASN A 41 -16.45 23.78 -18.85
C ASN A 41 -15.84 22.99 -20.01
N PRO A 42 -15.92 21.62 -20.00
CA PRO A 42 -15.38 20.81 -21.09
C PRO A 42 -15.95 21.17 -22.48
N GLU A 43 -17.13 21.76 -22.57
CA GLU A 43 -17.75 22.20 -23.82
C GLU A 43 -17.07 23.42 -24.44
N GLU A 44 -16.32 24.20 -23.66
CA GLU A 44 -15.62 25.42 -24.12
C GLU A 44 -14.14 25.19 -24.43
N MET A 45 -13.60 24.00 -24.17
CA MET A 45 -12.21 23.67 -24.48
C MET A 45 -12.05 23.37 -25.96
N GLU A 46 -11.05 23.99 -26.64
CA GLU A 46 -10.67 23.63 -28.01
C GLU A 46 -10.47 22.12 -28.14
N LYS A 47 -11.07 21.53 -29.20
CA LYS A 47 -11.14 20.07 -29.43
C LYS A 47 -9.80 19.33 -29.32
N ASP A 48 -8.69 19.99 -29.58
CA ASP A 48 -7.35 19.38 -29.52
C ASP A 48 -6.75 19.34 -28.12
N ARG A 49 -7.14 20.26 -27.22
CA ARG A 49 -6.81 20.17 -25.78
C ARG A 49 -7.72 19.20 -25.06
N ILE A 50 -8.99 19.11 -25.45
CA ILE A 50 -9.93 18.09 -24.96
C ILE A 50 -9.42 16.69 -25.33
N ARG A 51 -8.81 16.52 -26.51
CA ARG A 51 -8.22 15.23 -26.90
C ARG A 51 -7.04 14.82 -26.03
N ALA A 52 -6.19 15.73 -25.60
CA ALA A 52 -5.06 15.40 -24.71
C ALA A 52 -5.51 15.04 -23.27
N LEU A 53 -6.48 15.80 -22.72
CA LEU A 53 -7.05 15.52 -21.39
C LEU A 53 -8.13 14.43 -21.43
N SER A 54 -8.91 14.33 -22.52
CA SER A 54 -9.90 13.26 -22.70
C SER A 54 -9.30 11.98 -23.24
N LEU A 55 -8.10 11.99 -23.83
CA LEU A 55 -7.37 10.76 -24.12
C LEU A 55 -6.91 10.06 -22.82
N MET A 56 -6.55 10.83 -21.81
CA MET A 56 -6.37 10.28 -20.45
C MET A 56 -7.69 9.84 -19.80
N ALA A 57 -8.83 10.42 -20.20
CA ALA A 57 -10.16 10.03 -19.71
C ALA A 57 -10.85 8.96 -20.59
N VAL A 58 -10.33 8.64 -21.78
CA VAL A 58 -10.91 7.69 -22.75
C VAL A 58 -10.10 6.40 -22.84
N LEU A 59 -9.06 6.26 -22.00
CA LEU A 59 -8.28 5.01 -21.96
C LEU A 59 -9.11 3.77 -21.65
N ASP A 60 -10.31 3.95 -21.13
CA ASP A 60 -11.32 2.90 -21.17
C ASP A 60 -12.73 3.48 -20.95
N ALA A 61 -13.48 3.75 -22.00
CA ALA A 61 -14.84 4.28 -21.91
C ALA A 61 -15.77 3.38 -21.07
N GLY A 62 -15.48 2.08 -20.99
CA GLY A 62 -16.18 1.12 -20.15
C GLY A 62 -15.81 1.23 -18.68
N VAL A 63 -14.52 1.22 -18.37
CA VAL A 63 -13.99 1.32 -17.00
C VAL A 63 -14.18 2.73 -16.46
N GLY A 64 -13.90 3.77 -17.25
CA GLY A 64 -14.12 5.15 -16.85
C GLY A 64 -15.57 5.45 -16.52
N LEU A 65 -16.54 4.94 -17.28
CA LEU A 65 -17.97 5.09 -17.00
C LEU A 65 -18.38 4.36 -15.72
N PHE A 66 -17.85 3.15 -15.50
CA PHE A 66 -18.08 2.38 -14.28
C PHE A 66 -17.52 3.09 -13.05
N CYS A 67 -16.31 3.61 -13.11
CA CYS A 67 -15.67 4.38 -12.05
C CYS A 67 -16.40 5.70 -11.77
N LEU A 68 -17.04 6.31 -12.76
CA LEU A 68 -17.93 7.47 -12.55
C LEU A 68 -19.19 7.13 -11.77
N ILE A 69 -19.74 5.92 -11.96
CA ILE A 69 -20.96 5.46 -11.28
C ILE A 69 -20.65 4.90 -9.89
N ASN A 70 -19.54 4.14 -9.75
CA ASN A 70 -19.11 3.50 -8.51
C ASN A 70 -17.66 3.83 -8.15
N PRO A 71 -17.32 5.10 -7.86
CA PRO A 71 -15.95 5.53 -7.66
C PRO A 71 -15.25 4.85 -6.47
N LYS A 72 -16.00 4.28 -5.54
CA LYS A 72 -15.47 3.57 -4.36
C LYS A 72 -14.91 2.17 -4.65
N ALA A 73 -15.16 1.63 -5.84
CA ALA A 73 -14.78 0.28 -6.21
C ALA A 73 -13.67 0.24 -7.28
N CYS A 74 -13.12 1.39 -7.68
CA CYS A 74 -12.11 1.42 -8.73
C CYS A 74 -10.71 1.23 -8.19
N PHE A 75 -9.85 0.62 -9.02
CA PHE A 75 -8.43 0.45 -8.71
C PHE A 75 -7.80 1.82 -8.44
N GLY A 76 -7.12 1.91 -7.36
CA GLY A 76 -6.40 3.11 -6.91
C GLY A 76 -5.81 2.84 -5.56
N SER A 77 -4.52 2.89 -5.50
CA SER A 77 -3.63 3.08 -4.39
C SER A 77 -2.20 2.79 -4.86
N CYS A 78 -1.26 3.65 -4.57
CA CYS A 78 0.19 3.46 -4.63
C CYS A 78 0.79 2.79 -5.90
N PRO A 79 2.07 2.94 -6.16
CA PRO A 79 2.74 2.19 -7.20
C PRO A 79 2.75 0.68 -6.90
N THR A 80 2.45 -0.13 -7.92
CA THR A 80 2.50 -1.58 -7.86
C THR A 80 3.81 -2.10 -8.43
N PHE A 81 4.38 -3.13 -7.80
CA PHE A 81 5.65 -3.73 -8.22
C PHE A 81 5.48 -5.21 -8.51
N TYR A 82 6.17 -5.66 -9.57
CA TYR A 82 6.08 -7.03 -10.08
C TYR A 82 7.49 -7.57 -10.40
N ILE A 83 7.73 -8.81 -10.02
CA ILE A 83 8.94 -9.55 -10.42
C ILE A 83 8.75 -10.06 -11.84
N ASP A 84 7.57 -10.62 -12.13
CA ASP A 84 7.16 -11.10 -13.42
C ASP A 84 5.95 -10.32 -13.96
N ASP A 85 5.86 -10.14 -15.27
CA ASP A 85 4.74 -9.42 -15.92
C ASP A 85 3.55 -10.36 -16.22
N ASP A 86 3.22 -11.24 -15.28
CA ASP A 86 2.05 -12.12 -15.41
C ASP A 86 0.77 -11.37 -14.98
N ARG A 87 -0.08 -11.08 -15.97
CA ARG A 87 -1.32 -10.32 -15.79
C ARG A 87 -2.50 -11.15 -15.27
N SER A 88 -2.37 -12.45 -15.21
CA SER A 88 -3.43 -13.34 -14.73
C SER A 88 -3.58 -13.32 -13.22
N VAL A 89 -2.60 -12.74 -12.50
CA VAL A 89 -2.55 -12.72 -11.04
C VAL A 89 -3.24 -11.47 -10.49
N HIS A 90 -4.15 -11.68 -9.53
CA HIS A 90 -4.82 -10.62 -8.77
C HIS A 90 -4.01 -10.27 -7.51
N SER A 91 -2.72 -9.97 -7.68
CA SER A 91 -1.81 -9.48 -6.64
C SER A 91 -0.58 -8.84 -7.29
N SER A 92 0.08 -7.92 -6.59
CA SER A 92 1.45 -7.51 -6.89
C SER A 92 2.42 -8.21 -5.96
N ASP A 93 3.72 -8.16 -6.29
CA ASP A 93 4.76 -8.69 -5.40
C ASP A 93 5.13 -7.69 -4.30
N ALA A 94 4.92 -6.39 -4.53
CA ALA A 94 5.03 -5.32 -3.55
C ALA A 94 4.13 -4.14 -3.93
N GLU A 95 3.87 -3.25 -2.97
CA GLU A 95 3.19 -1.98 -3.19
C GLU A 95 3.85 -0.88 -2.35
N GLY A 96 4.05 0.31 -2.90
CA GLY A 96 4.79 1.35 -2.21
C GLY A 96 3.89 2.39 -1.53
N PHE A 97 4.27 2.82 -0.33
CA PHE A 97 3.75 3.97 0.43
C PHE A 97 2.23 4.22 0.34
N SER A 98 1.42 3.16 0.49
CA SER A 98 -0.04 3.14 0.28
C SER A 98 -0.85 4.19 1.04
N ASN A 99 -0.36 4.75 2.14
CA ASN A 99 -1.04 5.79 2.92
C ASN A 99 -0.59 7.22 2.59
N ALA A 100 0.38 7.40 1.71
CA ALA A 100 0.98 8.69 1.39
C ALA A 100 0.19 9.46 0.32
N ILE A 101 -1.07 9.78 0.60
CA ILE A 101 -1.98 10.49 -0.33
C ILE A 101 -1.67 11.98 -0.53
N LEU A 102 -0.62 12.50 0.09
CA LEU A 102 -0.20 13.90 0.04
C LEU A 102 1.31 14.01 0.31
N PRO A 103 1.99 15.08 -0.17
CA PRO A 103 3.42 15.30 0.10
C PRO A 103 3.79 15.27 1.58
N SER A 104 2.98 15.88 2.44
CA SER A 104 3.23 15.92 3.89
C SER A 104 3.02 14.56 4.60
N LEU A 105 2.49 13.58 3.89
CA LEU A 105 2.31 12.20 4.37
C LEU A 105 3.33 11.25 3.73
N GLU A 106 4.31 11.77 2.97
CA GLU A 106 5.42 10.99 2.42
C GLU A 106 6.10 10.17 3.52
N TYR A 107 6.34 8.89 3.24
CA TYR A 107 7.09 8.00 4.11
C TYR A 107 7.82 6.93 3.29
N ALA A 108 8.81 6.32 3.93
CA ALA A 108 9.49 5.15 3.41
C ALA A 108 8.72 3.88 3.78
N ASP A 109 8.56 3.00 2.82
CA ASP A 109 7.88 1.72 2.94
C ASP A 109 8.84 0.58 2.57
N VAL A 110 8.73 -0.56 3.23
CA VAL A 110 9.58 -1.72 2.97
C VAL A 110 8.73 -2.97 2.84
N ASP A 111 8.72 -3.54 1.64
CA ASP A 111 7.99 -4.77 1.32
C ASP A 111 8.91 -5.97 1.12
N ALA A 112 8.53 -7.11 1.67
CA ALA A 112 9.20 -8.38 1.42
C ALA A 112 8.86 -8.90 0.01
N LEU A 113 9.83 -8.95 -0.89
CA LEU A 113 9.65 -9.53 -2.23
C LEU A 113 9.51 -11.07 -2.18
N ASN A 114 9.81 -11.67 -1.05
CA ASN A 114 9.72 -13.12 -0.81
C ASN A 114 10.49 -13.95 -1.85
N ILE A 115 11.61 -13.42 -2.32
CA ILE A 115 12.48 -14.06 -3.30
C ILE A 115 13.93 -14.03 -2.85
N GLN A 116 14.65 -15.11 -3.15
CA GLN A 116 16.10 -15.19 -3.00
C GLN A 116 16.79 -15.04 -4.35
N CYS A 117 17.73 -14.12 -4.42
CA CYS A 117 18.62 -13.96 -5.56
C CYS A 117 19.97 -14.60 -5.30
N ARG A 118 20.53 -15.22 -6.34
CA ARG A 118 21.88 -15.73 -6.31
C ARG A 118 22.89 -14.58 -6.38
N ARG A 119 24.03 -14.79 -5.76
CA ARG A 119 25.18 -13.88 -5.84
C ARG A 119 25.58 -13.61 -7.28
N GLY A 120 25.78 -12.36 -7.62
CA GLY A 120 26.27 -11.92 -8.93
C GLY A 120 25.23 -11.92 -10.04
N ASP A 121 23.95 -12.24 -9.73
CA ASP A 121 22.84 -12.14 -10.68
C ASP A 121 22.44 -10.67 -10.89
N THR A 122 21.71 -10.43 -11.96
CA THR A 122 20.98 -9.17 -12.15
C THR A 122 19.50 -9.43 -11.80
N PHE A 123 18.95 -8.62 -10.92
CA PHE A 123 17.54 -8.65 -10.58
C PHE A 123 16.80 -7.55 -11.30
N SER A 124 15.58 -7.82 -11.78
CA SER A 124 14.73 -6.79 -12.37
C SER A 124 13.39 -6.67 -11.64
N LEU A 125 12.90 -5.43 -11.51
CA LEU A 125 11.64 -5.11 -10.88
C LEU A 125 10.84 -4.19 -11.80
N ILE A 126 9.58 -4.51 -12.00
CA ILE A 126 8.65 -3.73 -12.83
C ILE A 126 7.75 -2.91 -11.92
N MET A 127 7.77 -1.59 -12.06
CA MET A 127 6.84 -0.67 -11.41
C MET A 127 5.78 -0.23 -12.39
N LYS A 128 4.51 -0.23 -11.97
CA LYS A 128 3.39 0.24 -12.79
C LYS A 128 2.54 1.26 -12.05
N ASN A 129 1.94 2.16 -12.83
CA ASN A 129 0.83 2.99 -12.36
C ASN A 129 -0.45 2.51 -13.05
N GLU A 130 -1.23 1.71 -12.33
CA GLU A 130 -2.43 1.05 -12.83
C GLU A 130 -3.73 1.73 -12.38
N ALA A 131 -3.62 2.96 -11.83
CA ALA A 131 -4.74 3.72 -11.27
C ALA A 131 -4.88 5.13 -11.86
N LEU A 132 -6.01 5.80 -11.57
CA LEU A 132 -6.21 7.21 -11.92
C LEU A 132 -5.59 8.11 -10.84
N GLU A 133 -4.27 8.09 -10.77
CA GLU A 133 -3.49 8.85 -9.80
C GLU A 133 -2.11 9.23 -10.35
N THR A 134 -1.45 10.17 -9.71
CA THR A 134 -0.07 10.54 -10.02
C THR A 134 0.82 10.04 -8.90
N HIS A 135 1.80 9.18 -9.20
CA HIS A 135 2.80 8.77 -8.24
C HIS A 135 4.02 9.69 -8.31
N CYS A 136 4.52 10.09 -7.16
CA CYS A 136 5.72 10.89 -6.97
C CYS A 136 6.73 10.06 -6.18
N ILE A 137 7.59 9.32 -6.88
CA ILE A 137 8.58 8.40 -6.30
C ILE A 137 9.85 9.18 -6.01
N LYS A 138 10.25 9.26 -4.75
CA LYS A 138 11.44 9.96 -4.28
C LYS A 138 12.65 9.04 -4.23
N ASP A 139 12.44 7.81 -3.76
CA ASP A 139 13.49 6.81 -3.62
C ASP A 139 12.96 5.41 -3.94
N LEU A 140 13.84 4.60 -4.54
CA LEU A 140 13.58 3.21 -4.87
C LEU A 140 14.88 2.42 -4.76
N ARG A 141 14.95 1.47 -3.83
CA ARG A 141 16.12 0.64 -3.58
C ARG A 141 15.74 -0.79 -3.27
N LEU A 142 16.66 -1.70 -3.43
CA LEU A 142 16.53 -3.02 -2.83
C LEU A 142 17.40 -3.10 -1.57
N LEU A 143 16.86 -3.75 -0.56
CA LEU A 143 17.56 -4.15 0.64
C LEU A 143 17.88 -5.65 0.50
N ALA A 144 19.16 -5.98 0.34
CA ALA A 144 19.63 -7.33 0.11
C ALA A 144 20.22 -7.91 1.40
N CYS A 145 19.51 -8.80 2.06
CA CYS A 145 19.95 -9.46 3.29
C CYS A 145 20.68 -10.76 2.97
N PRO A 146 21.96 -10.93 3.41
CA PRO A 146 22.70 -12.16 3.17
C PRO A 146 22.01 -13.37 3.82
N VAL A 147 21.85 -14.45 3.05
CA VAL A 147 21.17 -15.68 3.49
C VAL A 147 21.96 -16.92 3.08
N SER A 148 21.94 -17.97 3.91
CA SER A 148 22.40 -19.31 3.57
C SER A 148 21.28 -20.14 2.97
N ASP A 149 21.62 -21.18 2.20
CA ASP A 149 20.71 -21.92 1.33
C ASP A 149 19.42 -22.46 2.01
N ASP A 150 19.49 -22.81 3.31
CA ASP A 150 18.34 -23.40 4.03
C ASP A 150 17.63 -22.39 4.96
N ARG A 151 17.96 -21.11 4.86
CA ARG A 151 17.42 -20.07 5.75
C ARG A 151 16.72 -18.97 4.97
N ARG A 152 15.89 -18.22 5.69
CA ARG A 152 15.18 -17.05 5.17
C ARG A 152 15.44 -15.84 6.06
N VAL A 153 15.28 -14.66 5.50
CA VAL A 153 15.26 -13.43 6.28
C VAL A 153 13.85 -12.84 6.22
N PHE A 154 13.37 -12.36 7.36
CA PHE A 154 12.09 -11.68 7.49
C PHE A 154 12.26 -10.34 8.17
N GLN A 155 11.43 -9.38 7.79
CA GLN A 155 11.37 -8.06 8.39
C GLN A 155 10.36 -8.06 9.54
N SER A 156 10.69 -7.35 10.63
CA SER A 156 9.77 -7.07 11.71
C SER A 156 8.99 -5.77 11.47
N PRO A 157 7.89 -5.52 12.20
CA PRO A 157 7.15 -4.24 12.15
C PRO A 157 7.98 -3.00 12.55
N HIS A 158 9.19 -3.19 13.04
CA HIS A 158 10.13 -2.14 13.44
C HIS A 158 11.32 -1.98 12.49
N ASP A 159 11.20 -2.46 11.25
CA ASP A 159 12.23 -2.42 10.21
C ASP A 159 13.54 -3.12 10.60
N GLU A 160 13.48 -4.09 11.50
CA GLU A 160 14.58 -4.98 11.81
C GLU A 160 14.49 -6.27 11.00
N PHE A 161 15.62 -6.76 10.51
CA PHE A 161 15.68 -7.98 9.72
C PHE A 161 16.26 -9.12 10.56
N TYR A 162 15.61 -10.29 10.50
CA TYR A 162 16.01 -11.48 11.25
C TYR A 162 16.29 -12.64 10.31
N LEU A 163 17.50 -13.20 10.41
CA LEU A 163 17.83 -14.48 9.79
C LEU A 163 17.16 -15.58 10.59
N CYS A 164 16.33 -16.37 9.93
CA CYS A 164 15.47 -17.36 10.53
C CYS A 164 15.79 -18.77 10.03
N ASP A 165 15.56 -19.75 10.91
CA ASP A 165 15.79 -21.17 10.65
C ASP A 165 14.56 -21.99 11.04
N GLY A 166 14.16 -22.88 10.16
CA GLY A 166 12.98 -23.72 10.36
C GLY A 166 11.64 -23.02 10.08
N TYR A 167 10.64 -23.83 9.84
CA TYR A 167 9.25 -23.43 9.62
C TYR A 167 8.35 -24.41 10.37
N ILE A 168 7.72 -23.93 11.44
CA ILE A 168 6.83 -24.71 12.28
C ILE A 168 5.40 -24.26 11.98
N PRO A 169 4.64 -25.00 11.15
CA PRO A 169 3.29 -24.62 10.78
C PRO A 169 2.33 -24.70 11.96
N VAL A 170 1.28 -23.90 11.96
CA VAL A 170 0.22 -24.02 12.96
C VAL A 170 -0.35 -25.43 12.98
N SER A 171 -0.44 -26.02 14.19
CA SER A 171 -0.99 -27.37 14.40
C SER A 171 -2.51 -27.33 14.41
N ARG A 172 -3.10 -26.29 15.01
CA ARG A 172 -4.54 -26.05 15.06
C ARG A 172 -4.83 -24.55 15.15
N ALA A 173 -5.83 -24.09 14.41
CA ALA A 173 -6.32 -22.71 14.46
C ALA A 173 -7.85 -22.70 14.64
N MET A 174 -8.33 -21.92 15.61
CA MET A 174 -9.74 -21.77 15.94
C MET A 174 -10.14 -20.31 15.81
N GLY A 175 -11.01 -19.98 14.85
CA GLY A 175 -11.65 -18.70 14.67
C GLY A 175 -13.09 -18.67 15.15
N SER A 176 -13.79 -17.59 14.93
CA SER A 176 -15.21 -17.43 15.30
C SER A 176 -16.13 -18.39 14.55
N GLU A 177 -15.79 -18.79 13.34
CA GLU A 177 -16.52 -19.75 12.51
C GLU A 177 -16.18 -21.23 12.81
N GLY A 178 -15.26 -21.50 13.72
CA GLY A 178 -14.78 -22.83 14.07
C GLY A 178 -13.33 -23.07 13.68
N GLU A 179 -12.97 -24.30 13.29
CA GLU A 179 -11.61 -24.66 12.93
C GLU A 179 -11.24 -24.13 11.54
N VAL A 180 -10.13 -23.35 11.48
CA VAL A 180 -9.61 -22.68 10.29
C VAL A 180 -8.17 -23.07 9.96
N THR A 181 -7.68 -24.19 10.52
CA THR A 181 -6.30 -24.65 10.41
C THR A 181 -5.80 -24.76 8.97
N SER A 182 -6.61 -25.34 8.08
CA SER A 182 -6.24 -25.54 6.67
C SER A 182 -6.03 -24.23 5.91
N GLN A 183 -6.69 -23.16 6.32
CA GLN A 183 -6.62 -21.85 5.67
C GLN A 183 -5.41 -21.00 6.13
N LEU A 184 -4.76 -21.41 7.24
CA LEU A 184 -3.71 -20.61 7.89
C LEU A 184 -2.38 -21.34 8.03
N ARG A 185 -2.27 -22.55 7.46
CA ARG A 185 -1.14 -23.44 7.73
C ARG A 185 0.05 -23.23 6.82
N PHE A 186 -0.16 -22.86 5.57
CA PHE A 186 0.89 -22.79 4.56
C PHE A 186 0.81 -21.50 3.75
N PRO A 187 1.96 -20.96 3.30
CA PRO A 187 2.03 -19.80 2.43
C PRO A 187 1.66 -20.19 0.99
N ASP A 188 0.37 -20.41 0.73
CA ASP A 188 -0.15 -20.90 -0.55
C ASP A 188 -0.95 -19.83 -1.33
N LYS A 189 -0.98 -18.59 -0.80
CA LYS A 189 -1.74 -17.45 -1.33
C LYS A 189 -3.27 -17.67 -1.32
N GLN A 190 -3.76 -18.67 -0.58
CA GLN A 190 -5.19 -18.87 -0.34
C GLN A 190 -5.60 -18.15 0.95
N GLU A 191 -5.72 -16.84 0.83
CA GLU A 191 -5.93 -15.97 1.97
C GLU A 191 -7.28 -16.23 2.66
N ARG A 192 -7.24 -16.40 3.99
CA ARG A 192 -8.42 -16.35 4.82
C ARG A 192 -8.89 -14.91 5.02
N ILE A 193 -10.17 -14.67 4.84
CA ILE A 193 -10.83 -13.42 5.19
C ILE A 193 -11.97 -13.69 6.16
N SER A 194 -12.03 -12.93 7.25
CA SER A 194 -13.19 -12.80 8.10
C SER A 194 -14.04 -11.65 7.59
N LEU A 195 -15.26 -11.92 7.11
CA LEU A 195 -16.13 -10.90 6.54
C LEU A 195 -16.53 -9.87 7.59
N ALA A 196 -16.64 -8.61 7.20
CA ALA A 196 -17.05 -7.52 8.07
C ALA A 196 -18.40 -7.81 8.75
N ASP A 197 -18.53 -7.41 10.01
CA ASP A 197 -19.81 -7.46 10.71
C ASP A 197 -20.84 -6.53 10.04
N LYS A 198 -22.09 -7.00 9.96
CA LYS A 198 -23.15 -6.28 9.27
C LYS A 198 -23.65 -5.02 10.02
N ASP A 199 -23.40 -4.96 11.31
CA ASP A 199 -23.88 -3.88 12.19
C ASP A 199 -22.73 -2.97 12.69
N ASP A 200 -21.46 -3.43 12.61
CA ASP A 200 -20.30 -2.67 13.08
C ASP A 200 -19.01 -3.04 12.34
N MET A 201 -18.52 -2.16 11.47
CA MET A 201 -17.24 -2.35 10.75
C MET A 201 -16.02 -2.37 11.68
N SER A 202 -16.13 -2.00 12.95
CA SER A 202 -15.04 -2.06 13.94
C SER A 202 -15.03 -3.32 14.78
N SER A 203 -15.93 -4.27 14.53
CA SER A 203 -15.99 -5.56 15.24
C SER A 203 -14.68 -6.33 15.12
N LYS A 204 -14.28 -6.95 16.23
CA LYS A 204 -13.04 -7.75 16.31
C LYS A 204 -13.35 -9.23 16.26
N GLU A 205 -12.38 -9.98 15.77
CA GLU A 205 -12.33 -11.42 15.82
C GLU A 205 -11.11 -11.85 16.64
N GLU A 206 -11.26 -12.98 17.34
CA GLU A 206 -10.17 -13.69 17.99
C GLU A 206 -9.92 -15.01 17.26
N VAL A 207 -8.66 -15.28 16.90
CA VAL A 207 -8.20 -16.55 16.36
C VAL A 207 -7.15 -17.12 17.31
N VAL A 208 -7.41 -18.33 17.84
CA VAL A 208 -6.45 -19.03 18.71
C VAL A 208 -5.64 -20.01 17.88
N LEU A 209 -4.32 -19.87 17.92
CA LEU A 209 -3.34 -20.72 17.23
C LEU A 209 -2.66 -21.63 18.25
N GLU A 210 -2.56 -22.92 17.95
CA GLU A 210 -1.82 -23.91 18.73
C GLU A 210 -0.66 -24.45 17.87
N PHE A 211 0.56 -24.42 18.42
CA PHE A 211 1.76 -25.04 17.86
C PHE A 211 2.23 -26.12 18.83
N ARG A 212 2.44 -27.33 18.34
CA ARG A 212 2.85 -28.50 19.14
C ARG A 212 4.22 -28.97 18.68
N ASP A 213 4.90 -29.68 19.59
CA ASP A 213 6.21 -30.26 19.35
C ASP A 213 7.23 -29.18 18.89
N VAL A 214 7.13 -27.98 19.48
CA VAL A 214 8.11 -26.91 19.27
C VAL A 214 9.38 -27.34 20.00
N GLU A 215 10.42 -27.68 19.23
CA GLU A 215 11.71 -28.05 19.81
C GLU A 215 12.28 -26.89 20.61
N ASP A 216 13.14 -27.19 21.62
CA ASP A 216 13.73 -26.24 22.57
C ASP A 216 14.41 -25.04 21.85
N SER A 217 13.59 -24.07 21.52
CA SER A 217 13.99 -22.86 20.79
C SER A 217 13.94 -21.66 21.74
N ARG A 218 15.02 -20.90 21.77
CA ARG A 218 15.19 -19.77 22.72
C ARG A 218 14.68 -18.44 22.18
N ASP A 219 14.66 -18.29 20.88
CA ASP A 219 14.31 -17.03 20.22
C ASP A 219 13.25 -17.29 19.14
N LEU A 220 12.00 -17.45 19.55
CA LEU A 220 10.89 -17.68 18.64
C LEU A 220 10.38 -16.38 18.01
N GLY A 221 9.98 -16.48 16.74
CA GLY A 221 9.24 -15.44 16.05
C GLY A 221 7.99 -16.02 15.37
N LEU A 222 6.91 -15.25 15.38
CA LEU A 222 5.70 -15.54 14.61
C LEU A 222 5.84 -15.00 13.20
N LEU A 223 5.85 -15.89 12.21
CA LEU A 223 5.78 -15.53 10.78
C LEU A 223 4.33 -15.43 10.35
N THR A 224 4.05 -14.46 9.50
CA THR A 224 2.75 -14.32 8.84
C THR A 224 2.87 -13.67 7.48
N GLY A 225 2.01 -14.12 6.52
CA GLY A 225 1.75 -13.42 5.27
C GLY A 225 0.37 -12.80 5.35
N PHE A 226 0.25 -11.50 5.11
CA PHE A 226 -1.01 -10.79 5.25
C PHE A 226 -1.05 -9.50 4.45
N ARG A 227 -2.25 -9.00 4.18
CA ARG A 227 -2.54 -7.68 3.60
C ARG A 227 -3.86 -7.14 4.10
N GLN A 228 -4.14 -5.88 3.83
CA GLN A 228 -5.47 -5.34 4.04
C GLN A 228 -6.46 -5.82 2.97
N THR A 229 -7.74 -5.70 3.28
CA THR A 229 -8.82 -5.70 2.29
C THR A 229 -9.01 -4.30 1.72
N LEU A 230 -9.96 -4.16 0.81
CA LEU A 230 -10.36 -2.85 0.29
C LEU A 230 -11.23 -2.02 1.26
N MET A 231 -11.36 -2.42 2.53
CA MET A 231 -12.13 -1.64 3.52
C MET A 231 -11.49 -0.26 3.73
N THR A 232 -10.16 -0.18 3.80
CA THR A 232 -9.44 1.09 3.96
C THR A 232 -9.63 1.98 2.74
N THR A 233 -9.49 1.42 1.53
CA THR A 233 -9.76 2.12 0.26
C THR A 233 -11.18 2.65 0.21
N TYR A 234 -12.17 1.83 0.59
CA TYR A 234 -13.57 2.27 0.69
C TYR A 234 -13.76 3.47 1.61
N LEU A 235 -13.09 3.47 2.77
CA LEU A 235 -13.19 4.56 3.75
C LEU A 235 -12.49 5.83 3.25
N ILE A 236 -11.30 5.73 2.65
CA ILE A 236 -10.57 6.86 2.07
C ILE A 236 -11.39 7.50 0.94
N TYR A 237 -11.90 6.71 0.00
CA TYR A 237 -12.70 7.21 -1.11
C TYR A 237 -14.05 7.77 -0.65
N SER A 238 -14.61 7.23 0.44
CA SER A 238 -15.79 7.82 1.07
C SER A 238 -15.47 9.20 1.64
N ALA A 239 -14.33 9.36 2.32
CA ALA A 239 -13.90 10.66 2.85
C ALA A 239 -13.69 11.69 1.73
N MET A 240 -13.01 11.31 0.64
CA MET A 240 -12.81 12.18 -0.52
C MET A 240 -14.15 12.59 -1.17
N GLY A 241 -15.05 11.64 -1.33
CA GLY A 241 -16.41 11.94 -1.81
C GLY A 241 -17.18 12.88 -0.89
N TYR A 242 -17.06 12.72 0.44
CA TYR A 242 -17.72 13.63 1.39
C TYR A 242 -17.11 15.03 1.42
N MET A 243 -15.82 15.18 1.10
CA MET A 243 -15.16 16.48 0.91
C MET A 243 -15.72 17.20 -0.32
N GLY A 244 -16.00 16.45 -1.40
CA GLY A 244 -16.51 16.99 -2.65
C GLY A 244 -15.58 18.06 -3.22
N ASP A 245 -16.13 19.22 -3.58
CA ASP A 245 -15.39 20.39 -4.09
C ASP A 245 -14.50 21.09 -3.06
N HIS A 246 -14.51 20.67 -1.78
CA HIS A 246 -13.62 21.17 -0.74
C HIS A 246 -12.34 20.35 -0.56
N VAL A 247 -12.11 19.32 -1.34
CA VAL A 247 -10.92 18.46 -1.18
C VAL A 247 -9.62 19.26 -1.23
N ALA A 248 -9.50 20.21 -2.17
CA ALA A 248 -8.33 21.07 -2.27
C ALA A 248 -8.11 21.95 -1.03
N ASP A 249 -9.18 22.50 -0.44
CA ASP A 249 -9.09 23.27 0.80
C ASP A 249 -8.65 22.42 1.99
N VAL A 250 -9.14 21.19 2.08
CA VAL A 250 -8.77 20.24 3.13
C VAL A 250 -7.31 19.83 2.97
N PHE A 251 -6.90 19.45 1.77
CA PHE A 251 -5.52 19.04 1.47
C PHE A 251 -4.53 20.19 1.69
N ALA A 252 -4.84 21.40 1.19
CA ALA A 252 -4.02 22.59 1.46
C ALA A 252 -3.94 22.93 2.96
N THR A 253 -4.94 22.54 3.74
CA THR A 253 -4.90 22.73 5.20
C THR A 253 -3.99 21.71 5.88
N ILE A 254 -4.00 20.45 5.42
CA ILE A 254 -3.09 19.40 5.89
C ILE A 254 -1.65 19.78 5.57
N GLU A 255 -1.36 20.18 4.34
CA GLU A 255 -0.03 20.59 3.90
C GLU A 255 0.51 21.78 4.72
N ARG A 256 -0.32 22.79 4.98
CA ARG A 256 0.09 23.95 5.81
C ARG A 256 0.46 23.58 7.24
N ASN A 257 -0.12 22.52 7.77
CA ASN A 257 0.12 22.05 9.14
C ASN A 257 1.30 21.07 9.21
N GLN A 258 2.11 20.97 8.14
CA GLN A 258 3.31 20.09 8.05
C GLN A 258 3.03 18.66 8.53
N GLY A 259 2.05 18.02 7.92
CA GLY A 259 1.71 16.63 8.26
C GLY A 259 0.84 16.48 9.52
N GLY A 260 0.27 17.55 10.06
CA GLY A 260 -0.79 17.47 11.09
C GLY A 260 -2.00 16.62 10.65
N GLY A 261 -2.02 16.21 9.36
CA GLY A 261 -2.91 15.22 8.78
C GLY A 261 -2.76 13.81 9.34
N ASN A 262 -1.62 13.45 9.94
CA ASN A 262 -1.48 12.18 10.67
C ASN A 262 -2.55 12.01 11.77
N GLY A 263 -3.12 13.12 12.28
CA GLY A 263 -4.27 13.10 13.18
C GLY A 263 -5.63 12.97 12.51
N LEU A 264 -5.75 13.24 11.18
CA LEU A 264 -7.06 13.32 10.52
C LEU A 264 -7.82 11.98 10.56
N PHE A 265 -7.13 10.89 10.24
CA PHE A 265 -7.69 9.53 10.25
C PHE A 265 -7.29 8.71 11.48
N SER A 266 -6.60 9.29 12.45
CA SER A 266 -6.11 8.59 13.65
C SER A 266 -7.23 7.91 14.44
N GLY A 267 -8.43 8.49 14.47
CA GLY A 267 -9.60 7.91 15.11
C GLY A 267 -10.08 6.63 14.40
N LEU A 268 -10.13 6.63 13.07
CA LEU A 268 -10.46 5.44 12.28
C LEU A 268 -9.38 4.36 12.42
N LYS A 269 -8.11 4.73 12.30
CA LYS A 269 -6.98 3.79 12.49
C LYS A 269 -7.02 3.14 13.87
N ARG A 270 -7.36 3.89 14.92
CA ARG A 270 -7.52 3.36 16.28
C ARG A 270 -8.73 2.43 16.42
N ALA A 271 -9.87 2.79 15.82
CA ALA A 271 -11.09 1.97 15.86
C ALA A 271 -10.92 0.65 15.11
N LEU A 272 -10.26 0.68 13.94
CA LEU A 272 -9.99 -0.51 13.13
C LEU A 272 -8.84 -1.34 13.71
N GLY A 273 -7.75 -0.72 14.20
CA GLY A 273 -6.60 -1.38 14.78
C GLY A 273 -5.74 -2.17 13.79
N GLY A 274 -4.67 -2.75 14.31
CA GLY A 274 -3.82 -3.72 13.61
C GLY A 274 -4.23 -5.17 13.91
N ILE A 275 -3.26 -6.05 13.79
CA ILE A 275 -3.35 -7.47 14.20
C ILE A 275 -2.57 -7.60 15.51
N ASP A 276 -3.27 -7.67 16.63
CA ASP A 276 -2.63 -7.80 17.93
C ASP A 276 -2.35 -9.27 18.24
N VAL A 277 -1.14 -9.58 18.71
CA VAL A 277 -0.66 -10.92 19.01
C VAL A 277 -0.44 -11.08 20.52
N TYR A 278 -1.04 -12.10 21.10
CA TYR A 278 -0.90 -12.45 22.50
C TYR A 278 -0.33 -13.85 22.64
N LEU A 279 0.61 -14.06 23.56
CA LEU A 279 1.13 -15.34 23.99
C LEU A 279 0.42 -15.79 25.27
N TRP A 280 0.08 -17.06 25.35
CA TRP A 280 -0.45 -17.65 26.58
C TRP A 280 0.68 -17.93 27.57
N ASN A 281 0.62 -17.30 28.72
CA ASN A 281 1.52 -17.57 29.85
C ASN A 281 0.88 -18.62 30.75
N GLU A 282 1.45 -19.83 30.78
CA GLU A 282 0.95 -20.94 31.62
C GLU A 282 1.12 -20.68 33.11
N GLN A 283 2.15 -19.95 33.54
CA GLN A 283 2.43 -19.69 34.95
C GLN A 283 1.44 -18.67 35.52
N GLU A 284 1.21 -17.58 34.79
CA GLU A 284 0.31 -16.51 35.18
C GLU A 284 -1.15 -16.80 34.79
N ASN A 285 -1.40 -17.85 33.98
CA ASN A 285 -2.70 -18.24 33.43
C ASN A 285 -3.43 -17.07 32.75
N MET A 286 -2.69 -16.32 31.93
CA MET A 286 -3.20 -15.15 31.22
C MET A 286 -2.57 -14.96 29.82
N TRP A 287 -3.25 -14.17 28.99
CA TRP A 287 -2.74 -13.75 27.69
C TRP A 287 -1.86 -12.51 27.84
N GLU A 288 -0.64 -12.57 27.34
CA GLU A 288 0.32 -11.48 27.35
C GLU A 288 0.52 -10.90 25.97
N LEU A 289 0.32 -9.59 25.80
CA LEU A 289 0.51 -8.89 24.54
C LEU A 289 1.99 -8.93 24.14
N GLN A 290 2.26 -9.48 22.97
CA GLN A 290 3.61 -9.53 22.37
C GLN A 290 3.89 -8.35 21.44
N GLY A 291 2.87 -7.84 20.77
CA GLY A 291 2.97 -6.73 19.85
C GLY A 291 1.84 -6.72 18.83
N GLY A 292 2.01 -5.88 17.82
CA GLY A 292 1.06 -5.76 16.71
C GLY A 292 1.74 -5.82 15.36
N LEU A 293 1.04 -6.40 14.38
CA LEU A 293 1.43 -6.41 12.98
C LEU A 293 0.60 -5.36 12.23
N TYR A 294 1.24 -4.66 11.32
CA TYR A 294 0.62 -3.58 10.57
C TYR A 294 1.05 -3.68 9.10
N GLU A 295 0.11 -3.49 8.24
CA GLU A 295 0.27 -3.34 6.81
C GLU A 295 -0.62 -2.21 6.34
N THR A 296 -0.26 -1.53 5.29
CA THR A 296 -1.01 -0.36 4.82
C THR A 296 -1.72 -0.61 3.50
N GLY A 297 -1.30 -1.62 2.75
CA GLY A 297 -1.77 -1.87 1.40
C GLY A 297 -2.74 -3.05 1.23
N PRO A 298 -3.64 -2.98 0.25
CA PRO A 298 -4.56 -4.07 -0.08
C PRO A 298 -4.10 -4.94 -1.25
N ILE A 299 -2.94 -4.67 -1.86
CA ILE A 299 -2.58 -5.22 -3.17
C ILE A 299 -1.53 -6.33 -3.05
N ALA A 300 -0.48 -6.12 -2.23
CA ALA A 300 0.59 -7.10 -2.02
C ALA A 300 0.41 -7.86 -0.70
N ILE A 301 0.75 -9.16 -0.70
CA ILE A 301 0.88 -9.93 0.55
C ILE A 301 2.26 -9.64 1.12
N ASN A 302 2.32 -8.94 2.24
CA ASN A 302 3.56 -8.71 2.95
C ASN A 302 3.87 -9.84 3.93
N HIS A 303 5.15 -10.19 4.08
CA HIS A 303 5.62 -11.27 4.95
C HIS A 303 6.46 -10.68 6.09
N GLN A 304 5.94 -10.77 7.31
CA GLN A 304 6.60 -10.20 8.48
C GLN A 304 6.86 -11.24 9.56
N ILE A 305 7.82 -10.92 10.44
CA ILE A 305 8.10 -11.66 11.66
C ILE A 305 7.82 -10.78 12.87
N LEU A 306 7.06 -11.30 13.83
CA LEU A 306 6.94 -10.70 15.15
C LEU A 306 7.78 -11.52 16.14
N PRO A 307 8.87 -10.96 16.72
CA PRO A 307 9.60 -11.58 17.81
C PRO A 307 8.67 -11.86 19.00
N LEU A 308 8.77 -13.06 19.60
CA LEU A 308 7.98 -13.47 20.75
C LEU A 308 8.86 -13.49 22.01
N ASP A 309 8.36 -12.93 23.10
CA ASP A 309 8.98 -13.05 24.41
C ASP A 309 8.55 -14.37 25.06
N SER A 310 9.14 -15.48 24.59
CA SER A 310 8.81 -16.83 25.02
C SER A 310 9.86 -17.34 25.99
N GLU A 311 9.40 -18.06 27.04
CA GLU A 311 10.31 -18.78 27.95
C GLU A 311 10.99 -19.94 27.19
N SER A 312 12.26 -20.20 27.50
CA SER A 312 12.99 -21.34 26.93
C SER A 312 12.42 -22.69 27.43
N GLY A 313 12.30 -23.66 26.53
CA GLY A 313 11.89 -25.02 26.85
C GLY A 313 10.38 -25.29 26.82
N ILE A 314 9.60 -24.41 26.16
CA ILE A 314 8.17 -24.65 25.94
C ILE A 314 8.01 -25.59 24.74
N SER A 315 7.30 -26.71 24.93
CA SER A 315 6.99 -27.66 23.84
C SER A 315 5.71 -27.32 23.07
N ASP A 316 4.78 -26.61 23.71
CA ASP A 316 3.51 -26.21 23.13
C ASP A 316 3.34 -24.70 23.27
N VAL A 317 3.15 -24.02 22.15
CA VAL A 317 2.95 -22.55 22.09
C VAL A 317 1.51 -22.27 21.71
N ARG A 318 0.84 -21.42 22.47
CA ARG A 318 -0.51 -20.95 22.17
C ARG A 318 -0.50 -19.44 21.97
N LEU A 319 -0.97 -19.00 20.79
CA LEU A 319 -1.12 -17.58 20.48
C LEU A 319 -2.59 -17.24 20.29
N LYS A 320 -2.96 -16.03 20.68
CA LYS A 320 -4.25 -15.42 20.36
C LYS A 320 -4.02 -14.21 19.47
N ILE A 321 -4.64 -14.24 18.31
CA ILE A 321 -4.61 -13.15 17.32
C ILE A 321 -5.92 -12.40 17.44
N VAL A 322 -5.85 -11.09 17.63
CA VAL A 322 -7.03 -10.18 17.66
C VAL A 322 -6.95 -9.23 16.50
N LEU A 323 -7.94 -9.26 15.62
CA LEU A 323 -7.94 -8.48 14.39
C LEU A 323 -9.35 -7.96 14.07
N ASN A 324 -9.44 -6.93 13.23
CA ASN A 324 -10.72 -6.41 12.77
C ASN A 324 -11.34 -7.32 11.70
N GLN A 325 -12.63 -7.62 11.85
CA GLN A 325 -13.40 -8.34 10.84
C GLN A 325 -13.54 -7.50 9.57
N GLY A 326 -13.30 -8.10 8.42
CA GLY A 326 -13.40 -7.46 7.11
C GLY A 326 -12.21 -6.59 6.71
N LEU A 327 -11.24 -6.38 7.60
CA LEU A 327 -10.07 -5.53 7.29
C LEU A 327 -8.86 -6.32 6.79
N TRP A 328 -8.68 -7.57 7.27
CA TRP A 328 -7.46 -8.33 7.06
C TRP A 328 -7.68 -9.58 6.23
N ARG A 329 -6.73 -9.87 5.37
CA ARG A 329 -6.52 -11.13 4.67
C ARG A 329 -5.24 -11.76 5.18
N ILE A 330 -5.33 -12.99 5.63
CA ILE A 330 -4.21 -13.73 6.20
C ILE A 330 -3.95 -14.96 5.34
N ASP A 331 -2.71 -15.09 4.85
CA ASP A 331 -2.28 -16.25 4.08
C ASP A 331 -1.85 -17.40 5.02
N TYR A 332 -0.98 -17.11 6.01
CA TYR A 332 -0.53 -18.14 6.94
C TYR A 332 -0.03 -17.57 8.27
N PHE A 333 0.09 -18.50 9.25
CA PHE A 333 0.88 -18.32 10.47
C PHE A 333 1.81 -19.50 10.68
N ALA A 334 3.06 -19.22 11.08
CA ALA A 334 4.04 -20.24 11.45
C ALA A 334 4.97 -19.69 12.54
N LEU A 335 5.61 -20.59 13.30
CA LEU A 335 6.73 -20.22 14.15
C LEU A 335 8.05 -20.50 13.42
N THR A 336 9.07 -19.75 13.79
CA THR A 336 10.46 -19.95 13.35
C THR A 336 11.43 -19.60 14.46
N ASN A 337 12.65 -20.12 14.35
CA ASN A 337 13.75 -19.75 15.23
C ASN A 337 14.49 -18.55 14.64
N MET A 338 14.58 -17.46 15.38
CA MET A 338 15.42 -16.31 15.03
C MET A 338 16.87 -16.61 15.39
N VAL A 339 17.75 -16.66 14.39
CA VAL A 339 19.17 -17.01 14.60
C VAL A 339 19.98 -15.78 15.00
N LYS A 340 19.77 -14.67 14.27
CA LYS A 340 20.42 -13.38 14.51
C LYS A 340 19.73 -12.27 13.71
N LYS A 341 20.01 -11.03 14.10
CA LYS A 341 19.71 -9.87 13.25
C LYS A 341 20.59 -9.89 11.99
N SER A 342 20.01 -9.45 10.89
CA SER A 342 20.66 -9.32 9.58
C SER A 342 20.71 -7.86 9.18
N GLU A 343 21.87 -7.38 8.73
CA GLU A 343 22.01 -6.02 8.21
C GLU A 343 21.93 -6.07 6.68
N PRO A 344 20.97 -5.36 6.06
CA PRO A 344 20.81 -5.35 4.61
C PRO A 344 21.93 -4.56 3.93
N ILE A 345 22.32 -5.01 2.74
CA ILE A 345 23.11 -4.23 1.79
C ILE A 345 22.13 -3.45 0.92
N ILE A 346 22.35 -2.16 0.78
CA ILE A 346 21.52 -1.30 -0.06
C ILE A 346 21.98 -1.43 -1.51
N LEU A 347 21.04 -1.75 -2.41
CA LEU A 347 21.27 -1.81 -3.85
C LEU A 347 20.44 -0.71 -4.51
N GLU A 348 21.12 0.22 -5.15
CA GLU A 348 20.48 1.23 -5.99
C GLU A 348 20.26 0.67 -7.40
N PRO A 349 19.24 1.12 -8.14
CA PRO A 349 19.02 0.66 -9.51
C PRO A 349 20.15 1.13 -10.43
N ASP A 350 20.72 0.22 -11.20
CA ASP A 350 21.78 0.50 -12.18
C ASP A 350 21.22 1.16 -13.46
N SER A 351 19.99 0.80 -13.82
CA SER A 351 19.32 1.33 -15.00
C SER A 351 17.80 1.22 -14.89
N VAL A 352 17.11 2.04 -15.66
CA VAL A 352 15.66 1.98 -15.81
C VAL A 352 15.29 1.95 -17.30
N LEU A 353 14.37 1.07 -17.69
CA LEU A 353 13.80 1.03 -19.02
C LEU A 353 12.35 1.53 -19.00
N ILE A 354 12.01 2.35 -20.00
CA ILE A 354 10.64 2.78 -20.31
C ILE A 354 10.32 2.30 -21.71
N GLN A 355 9.27 1.50 -21.85
CA GLN A 355 8.90 0.90 -23.15
C GLN A 355 10.07 0.15 -23.84
N GLY A 356 10.99 -0.40 -23.04
CA GLY A 356 12.16 -1.15 -23.54
C GLY A 356 13.38 -0.30 -23.86
N GLU A 357 13.33 1.02 -23.74
CA GLU A 357 14.45 1.94 -23.97
C GLU A 357 15.00 2.47 -22.63
N ALA A 358 16.33 2.58 -22.54
CA ALA A 358 16.99 3.09 -21.33
C ALA A 358 16.78 4.60 -21.18
N ASP A 359 16.38 5.06 -19.99
CA ASP A 359 16.17 6.47 -19.66
C ASP A 359 17.03 6.88 -18.46
N SER A 360 18.17 7.53 -18.76
CA SER A 360 19.10 8.02 -17.73
C SER A 360 18.52 9.19 -16.92
N LEU A 361 17.61 9.99 -17.47
CA LEU A 361 17.00 11.12 -16.76
C LEU A 361 16.07 10.62 -15.66
N LYS A 362 15.35 9.54 -15.90
CA LYS A 362 14.48 8.91 -14.88
C LYS A 362 15.30 8.26 -13.78
N LEU A 363 16.42 7.66 -14.13
CA LEU A 363 17.36 7.13 -13.14
C LEU A 363 17.92 8.25 -12.25
N GLU A 364 18.36 9.38 -12.84
CA GLU A 364 18.79 10.56 -12.09
C GLU A 364 17.72 11.11 -11.16
N GLN A 365 16.44 11.04 -11.53
CA GLN A 365 15.34 11.52 -10.69
C GLN A 365 15.21 10.74 -9.38
N ILE A 366 15.44 9.43 -9.43
CA ILE A 366 15.39 8.56 -8.24
C ILE A 366 16.63 8.75 -7.34
N HIS A 367 17.80 9.03 -7.96
CA HIS A 367 19.05 9.23 -7.20
C HIS A 367 19.21 10.65 -6.63
N ALA A 368 18.35 11.59 -6.99
CA ALA A 368 18.50 13.00 -6.61
C ALA A 368 17.65 13.33 -5.38
N GLU A 369 18.27 13.85 -4.32
CA GLU A 369 17.64 14.17 -3.03
C GLU A 369 16.37 15.06 -3.10
N ASN A 370 16.21 15.88 -4.13
CA ASN A 370 15.13 16.86 -4.25
C ASN A 370 14.34 16.73 -5.55
N ARG A 371 14.29 15.54 -6.12
CA ARG A 371 13.53 15.26 -7.34
C ARG A 371 12.64 14.03 -7.12
N TYR A 372 11.59 13.96 -7.92
CA TYR A 372 10.69 12.82 -7.94
C TYR A 372 10.64 12.24 -9.36
N LEU A 373 10.62 10.93 -9.46
CA LEU A 373 10.16 10.26 -10.66
C LEU A 373 8.63 10.35 -10.66
N ILE A 374 8.09 11.10 -11.62
CA ILE A 374 6.64 11.25 -11.77
C ILE A 374 6.12 10.14 -12.68
N SER A 375 5.16 9.36 -12.16
CA SER A 375 4.47 8.30 -12.90
C SER A 375 2.99 8.64 -13.06
N LEU A 376 2.53 8.61 -14.29
CA LEU A 376 1.13 8.86 -14.66
C LEU A 376 0.42 7.54 -14.96
N PRO A 377 -0.94 7.50 -14.96
CA PRO A 377 -1.70 6.32 -15.31
C PRO A 377 -1.23 5.64 -16.60
N GLY A 378 -1.01 4.34 -16.55
CA GLY A 378 -0.48 3.54 -17.66
C GLY A 378 1.04 3.57 -17.81
N ASN A 379 1.79 4.32 -17.02
CA ASN A 379 3.24 4.26 -17.06
C ASN A 379 3.77 2.92 -16.52
N ARG A 380 4.83 2.42 -17.14
CA ARG A 380 5.53 1.19 -16.78
C ARG A 380 7.03 1.44 -16.83
N TYR A 381 7.71 1.11 -15.73
CA TYR A 381 9.17 1.24 -15.58
C TYR A 381 9.73 -0.14 -15.22
N GLN A 382 10.89 -0.49 -15.77
CA GLN A 382 11.62 -1.69 -15.39
C GLN A 382 13.00 -1.31 -14.90
N PHE A 383 13.24 -1.54 -13.61
CA PHE A 383 14.49 -1.26 -12.92
C PHE A 383 15.36 -2.51 -12.89
N PHE A 384 16.66 -2.32 -13.02
CA PHE A 384 17.66 -3.40 -12.95
C PHE A 384 18.64 -3.11 -11.83
N PHE A 385 19.01 -4.16 -11.11
CA PHE A 385 19.87 -4.11 -9.94
C PHE A 385 20.97 -5.17 -10.06
N SER A 386 22.23 -4.80 -9.78
CA SER A 386 23.33 -5.76 -9.68
C SER A 386 23.39 -6.34 -8.27
N VAL A 387 23.20 -7.64 -8.16
CA VAL A 387 23.31 -8.35 -6.87
C VAL A 387 24.79 -8.62 -6.57
N PRO A 388 25.30 -8.34 -5.36
CA PRO A 388 26.73 -8.50 -5.05
C PRO A 388 27.24 -9.92 -5.27
N GLY A 389 28.46 -10.03 -5.81
CA GLY A 389 29.12 -11.31 -6.08
C GLY A 389 29.76 -12.00 -4.86
N ALA A 390 29.41 -11.58 -3.62
CA ALA A 390 29.98 -12.13 -2.39
C ALA A 390 29.52 -13.58 -2.10
N ASN A 391 29.98 -14.16 -0.99
CA ASN A 391 29.86 -15.59 -0.69
C ASN A 391 28.44 -16.09 -0.29
N SER A 392 27.39 -15.26 -0.43
CA SER A 392 26.03 -15.57 0.01
C SER A 392 25.01 -15.31 -1.09
N ASN A 393 23.86 -16.01 -1.03
CA ASN A 393 22.62 -15.58 -1.68
C ASN A 393 22.00 -14.45 -0.85
N TYR A 394 20.96 -13.82 -1.39
CA TYR A 394 20.33 -12.67 -0.73
C TYR A 394 18.81 -12.81 -0.77
N GLU A 395 18.16 -12.61 0.37
CA GLU A 395 16.74 -12.32 0.45
C GLU A 395 16.54 -10.85 0.12
N LEU A 396 15.57 -10.53 -0.75
CA LEU A 396 15.34 -9.17 -1.26
C LEU A 396 14.08 -8.55 -0.65
N PHE A 397 14.23 -7.28 -0.27
CA PHE A 397 13.15 -6.41 0.15
C PHE A 397 13.17 -5.15 -0.72
N LEU A 398 12.00 -4.63 -1.02
CA LEU A 398 11.83 -3.36 -1.73
C LEU A 398 11.72 -2.24 -0.70
N HIS A 399 12.59 -1.26 -0.78
CA HIS A 399 12.42 0.02 -0.11
C HIS A 399 11.92 1.04 -1.12
N SER A 400 10.79 1.66 -0.86
CA SER A 400 10.24 2.74 -1.69
C SER A 400 9.83 3.92 -0.82
N GLU A 401 10.08 5.15 -1.29
CA GLU A 401 9.67 6.37 -0.60
C GLU A 401 9.00 7.31 -1.59
N GLY A 402 7.92 7.93 -1.17
CA GLY A 402 7.20 8.86 -2.00
C GLY A 402 5.78 9.15 -1.51
N TYR A 403 4.99 9.71 -2.41
CA TYR A 403 3.57 9.95 -2.19
C TYR A 403 2.81 9.85 -3.51
N TYR A 404 1.49 9.79 -3.44
CA TYR A 404 0.63 9.82 -4.62
C TYR A 404 -0.53 10.79 -4.47
N LEU A 405 -1.09 11.19 -5.60
CA LEU A 405 -2.22 12.12 -5.67
C LEU A 405 -3.34 11.46 -6.47
N GLU A 406 -4.44 11.15 -5.79
CA GLU A 406 -5.66 10.66 -6.42
C GLU A 406 -6.27 11.72 -7.33
N TRP A 407 -6.65 11.34 -8.54
CA TRP A 407 -7.39 12.22 -9.43
C TRP A 407 -8.85 12.30 -9.00
N MET A 408 -9.32 13.53 -8.76
CA MET A 408 -10.70 13.76 -8.36
C MET A 408 -11.68 13.29 -9.44
N ARG A 409 -12.63 12.46 -9.03
CA ARG A 409 -13.64 11.87 -9.90
C ARG A 409 -14.94 12.67 -9.78
N GLU A 410 -15.64 12.84 -10.90
CA GLU A 410 -16.90 13.62 -10.95
C GLU A 410 -17.93 13.13 -9.92
N GLY A 411 -18.02 11.80 -9.72
CA GLY A 411 -18.89 11.19 -8.71
C GLY A 411 -18.55 11.62 -7.29
N TRP A 412 -17.29 11.83 -6.97
CA TRP A 412 -16.88 12.31 -5.63
C TRP A 412 -17.30 13.75 -5.40
N ILE A 413 -17.14 14.62 -6.40
CA ILE A 413 -17.57 16.02 -6.30
C ILE A 413 -19.07 16.13 -6.02
N LYS A 414 -19.87 15.27 -6.65
CA LYS A 414 -21.33 15.22 -6.46
C LYS A 414 -21.77 14.65 -5.11
N ASN A 415 -20.92 13.87 -4.45
CA ASN A 415 -21.23 13.19 -3.17
C ASN A 415 -20.91 14.02 -1.92
N LYS A 416 -20.65 15.33 -2.06
CA LYS A 416 -20.34 16.23 -0.96
C LYS A 416 -21.30 16.07 0.23
N ASN A 417 -20.72 15.72 1.39
CA ASN A 417 -21.46 15.58 2.64
C ASN A 417 -20.57 15.86 3.85
N LEU A 418 -20.36 17.12 4.15
CA LEU A 418 -19.50 17.57 5.24
C LEU A 418 -19.98 17.09 6.62
N PHE A 419 -21.26 16.78 6.78
CA PHE A 419 -21.78 16.22 8.03
C PHE A 419 -21.31 14.78 8.22
N LYS A 420 -21.38 13.93 7.19
CA LYS A 420 -20.84 12.57 7.22
C LYS A 420 -19.33 12.58 7.41
N LEU A 421 -18.60 13.47 6.72
CA LEU A 421 -17.15 13.64 6.91
C LEU A 421 -16.82 13.97 8.38
N ARG A 422 -17.52 14.96 8.97
CA ARG A 422 -17.32 15.31 10.37
C ARG A 422 -17.64 14.16 11.33
N GLN A 423 -18.67 13.37 11.04
CA GLN A 423 -19.01 12.19 11.82
C GLN A 423 -17.91 11.14 11.74
N MET A 424 -17.42 10.84 10.54
CA MET A 424 -16.32 9.91 10.28
C MET A 424 -15.05 10.28 11.06
N LEU A 425 -14.68 11.57 11.06
CA LEU A 425 -13.44 12.04 11.69
C LEU A 425 -13.55 12.21 13.21
N LYS A 426 -14.73 12.68 13.72
CA LYS A 426 -14.88 12.99 15.15
C LYS A 426 -15.50 11.87 15.98
N ASN A 427 -16.28 10.99 15.36
CA ASN A 427 -16.97 9.88 16.01
C ASN A 427 -16.87 8.62 15.14
N PRO A 428 -15.63 8.11 14.89
CA PRO A 428 -15.38 7.03 13.95
C PRO A 428 -16.18 5.76 14.28
N GLU A 429 -16.26 5.35 15.55
CA GLU A 429 -17.02 4.17 15.95
C GLU A 429 -18.51 4.27 15.57
N LYS A 430 -19.12 5.44 15.82
CA LYS A 430 -20.51 5.67 15.43
C LYS A 430 -20.70 5.71 13.92
N TYR A 431 -19.70 6.22 13.19
CA TYR A 431 -19.69 6.25 11.73
C TYR A 431 -19.61 4.82 11.18
N LEU A 432 -18.66 4.01 11.67
CA LEU A 432 -18.43 2.63 11.25
C LEU A 432 -19.66 1.75 11.45
N LYS A 433 -20.39 1.92 12.57
CA LYS A 433 -21.68 1.24 12.79
C LYS A 433 -22.74 1.63 11.76
N LYS A 434 -22.83 2.90 11.41
CA LYS A 434 -23.83 3.37 10.44
C LYS A 434 -23.49 3.02 9.00
N GLU A 435 -22.23 2.89 8.68
CA GLU A 435 -21.74 2.59 7.33
C GLU A 435 -21.67 1.08 7.05
N ALA A 436 -21.80 0.23 8.08
CA ALA A 436 -21.63 -1.22 7.98
C ALA A 436 -22.56 -1.86 6.93
N GLU A 437 -23.84 -1.54 6.91
CA GLU A 437 -24.79 -2.05 5.92
C GLU A 437 -24.40 -1.64 4.49
N ALA A 438 -23.99 -0.39 4.29
CA ALA A 438 -23.57 0.11 2.98
C ALA A 438 -22.27 -0.59 2.52
N TYR A 439 -21.29 -0.77 3.41
CA TYR A 439 -20.06 -1.50 3.10
C TYR A 439 -20.36 -2.96 2.74
N LYS A 440 -21.24 -3.62 3.45
CA LYS A 440 -21.65 -5.01 3.20
C LYS A 440 -22.17 -5.26 1.77
N ASN A 441 -22.80 -4.27 1.14
CA ASN A 441 -23.28 -4.35 -0.23
C ASN A 441 -22.12 -4.38 -1.24
N TYR A 442 -20.95 -3.82 -0.91
CA TYR A 442 -19.76 -3.79 -1.75
C TYR A 442 -18.79 -4.94 -1.47
N GLU A 443 -18.70 -5.39 -0.22
CA GLU A 443 -17.68 -6.32 0.26
C GLU A 443 -17.51 -7.57 -0.64
N LYS A 444 -18.62 -8.15 -1.11
CA LYS A 444 -18.60 -9.42 -1.87
C LYS A 444 -18.03 -9.29 -3.29
N THR A 445 -18.17 -8.14 -3.91
CA THR A 445 -17.79 -7.92 -5.32
C THR A 445 -16.69 -6.87 -5.47
N MET A 446 -16.35 -6.19 -4.39
CA MET A 446 -15.45 -5.05 -4.44
C MET A 446 -14.08 -5.41 -4.97
N GLU A 447 -13.51 -6.53 -4.56
CA GLU A 447 -12.18 -6.95 -4.98
C GLU A 447 -12.13 -7.35 -6.45
N GLU A 448 -13.11 -8.13 -6.93
CA GLU A 448 -13.20 -8.47 -8.34
C GLU A 448 -13.33 -7.21 -9.21
N VAL A 449 -14.18 -6.28 -8.82
CA VAL A 449 -14.33 -5.00 -9.51
C VAL A 449 -13.05 -4.20 -9.48
N PHE A 450 -12.40 -4.11 -8.33
CA PHE A 450 -11.12 -3.42 -8.15
C PHE A 450 -10.07 -3.91 -9.14
N TRP A 451 -9.81 -5.23 -9.18
CA TRP A 451 -8.83 -5.82 -10.08
C TRP A 451 -9.18 -5.66 -11.56
N ASN A 452 -10.46 -5.71 -11.92
CA ASN A 452 -10.92 -5.54 -13.31
C ASN A 452 -10.87 -4.08 -13.80
N THR A 453 -10.65 -3.11 -12.91
CA THR A 453 -10.57 -1.68 -13.25
C THR A 453 -9.14 -1.16 -13.37
N ARG A 454 -8.15 -2.05 -13.35
CA ARG A 454 -6.73 -1.69 -13.57
C ARG A 454 -6.52 -1.06 -14.94
N ILE A 455 -5.71 -0.01 -14.99
CA ILE A 455 -5.29 0.61 -16.23
C ILE A 455 -4.15 -0.19 -16.82
N ASP A 456 -4.32 -0.64 -18.07
CA ASP A 456 -3.30 -1.42 -18.78
C ASP A 456 -2.38 -0.50 -19.60
N ALA A 457 -1.08 -0.58 -19.34
CA ALA A 457 -0.05 0.16 -20.08
C ALA A 457 -0.03 -0.16 -21.60
N GLN A 458 -0.52 -1.33 -22.03
CA GLN A 458 -0.52 -1.71 -23.45
C GLN A 458 -1.69 -1.12 -24.25
N ASN A 459 -2.74 -0.66 -23.58
CA ASN A 459 -3.89 -0.02 -24.23
C ASN A 459 -3.77 1.49 -24.34
N SER A 460 -2.68 2.08 -23.87
CA SER A 460 -2.36 3.48 -24.16
C SER A 460 -2.00 3.58 -25.64
N PRO A 461 -2.78 4.32 -26.46
CA PRO A 461 -2.44 4.49 -27.87
C PRO A 461 -1.04 5.10 -27.91
N SER A 462 -0.11 4.41 -28.58
CA SER A 462 1.21 4.93 -28.90
C SER A 462 1.04 6.33 -29.47
N HIS A 463 1.68 7.31 -28.85
CA HIS A 463 1.83 8.63 -29.45
C HIS A 463 2.69 8.50 -30.71
N GLU A 464 2.10 8.03 -31.80
CA GLU A 464 2.68 8.25 -33.11
C GLU A 464 2.50 9.74 -33.46
N LYS A 465 3.63 10.44 -33.37
CA LYS A 465 4.08 11.71 -33.94
C LYS A 465 3.05 12.84 -34.15
#